data_fdb82f8fedc7fd36a23c9c1a5ebfa380
#
_entry.id   fdb82f8fedc7fd36a23c9c1a5ebfa380
#
_cell.length_a   1.000
_cell.length_b   1.000
_cell.length_c   1.000
_cell.angle_alpha   90.00
_cell.angle_beta   90.00
_cell.angle_gamma   90.00
#
_symmetry.space_group_name_H-M   'P 1'
#
loop_
_entity.id
_entity.type
_entity.pdbx_description
1 polymer ?
#
loop_
_entity_poly.entity_id
_entity_poly.type
_entity_poly.pdbx_seq_one_letter_code
_entity_poly.pdbx_strand_id
1 'polypeptide(L)'
;MIALKGDAPRTPVERLDYRPPAWLIDTAILTLELDADTTQVTASLRVRRNPDADDPAAPLELFGSGLDTQSVAVDGDEVAPADYEVEGERLTVHGVPDSAIVTTRVRIHPSANTALEGLYRSGTSLLTQCEAEGFRKITWFGDRPDVMATFQVRLEADKRQYPVLLGNGNLAESGDLPDGRHYAVWNDPFPKPSYLFAVVAGDLECIQDTFTTASGRDVKLRIYSERDNLGQLGHAMDSLKKAMAWDEQRFGLEYDLDVYHIVATHDFNMGAMENKGLNIFNARYVLADPETAT
;
A
#
# COMPACT_ATOMS: atom_id res chain seq x y z
N MET A 1 24.32 23.64 -14.01
CA MET A 1 23.04 24.33 -13.78
C MET A 1 21.98 23.46 -14.47
N ILE A 2 21.34 22.53 -13.72
CA ILE A 2 20.26 21.68 -14.23
C ILE A 2 19.02 22.57 -14.21
N ALA A 3 18.47 22.87 -15.39
CA ALA A 3 17.22 23.58 -15.50
C ALA A 3 16.12 22.70 -14.93
N LEU A 4 15.55 23.07 -13.78
CA LEU A 4 14.30 22.51 -13.29
C LEU A 4 13.24 22.79 -14.38
N LYS A 5 12.61 21.74 -14.91
CA LYS A 5 11.43 21.88 -15.76
C LYS A 5 10.45 22.77 -15.00
N GLY A 6 10.13 23.92 -15.59
CA GLY A 6 9.19 24.86 -15.00
C GLY A 6 7.85 24.15 -14.78
N ASP A 7 7.46 24.05 -13.52
CA ASP A 7 6.12 23.63 -13.14
C ASP A 7 5.12 24.58 -13.83
N ALA A 8 4.20 24.01 -14.60
CA ALA A 8 3.03 24.77 -15.02
C ALA A 8 2.38 25.37 -13.75
N PRO A 9 1.90 26.62 -13.79
CA PRO A 9 1.29 27.23 -12.62
C PRO A 9 0.18 26.31 -12.11
N ARG A 10 0.35 25.79 -10.88
CA ARG A 10 -0.67 24.94 -10.26
C ARG A 10 -1.92 25.77 -10.04
N THR A 11 -3.02 25.34 -10.61
CA THR A 11 -4.32 25.95 -10.31
C THR A 11 -4.64 25.67 -8.84
N PRO A 12 -4.94 26.70 -8.02
CA PRO A 12 -5.35 26.46 -6.65
C PRO A 12 -6.56 25.52 -6.59
N VAL A 13 -6.53 24.58 -5.67
CA VAL A 13 -7.70 23.74 -5.38
C VAL A 13 -8.49 24.41 -4.28
N GLU A 14 -9.71 24.84 -4.60
CA GLU A 14 -10.61 25.52 -3.66
C GLU A 14 -11.48 24.50 -2.93
N ARG A 15 -11.62 24.64 -1.60
CA ARG A 15 -12.46 23.72 -0.81
C ARG A 15 -13.90 23.63 -1.29
N LEU A 16 -14.43 24.72 -1.84
CA LEU A 16 -15.79 24.77 -2.36
C LEU A 16 -15.97 24.06 -3.71
N ASP A 17 -14.87 23.70 -4.37
CA ASP A 17 -14.89 22.93 -5.61
C ASP A 17 -14.89 21.41 -5.37
N TYR A 18 -14.83 21.00 -4.09
CA TYR A 18 -14.92 19.58 -3.74
C TYR A 18 -16.22 18.97 -4.28
N ARG A 19 -16.08 17.81 -4.91
CA ARG A 19 -17.20 16.97 -5.36
C ARG A 19 -16.99 15.57 -4.82
N PRO A 20 -18.03 14.94 -4.24
CA PRO A 20 -17.98 13.54 -3.85
C PRO A 20 -17.63 12.66 -5.05
N PRO A 21 -16.90 11.56 -4.86
CA PRO A 21 -16.63 10.61 -5.94
C PRO A 21 -17.93 9.99 -6.42
N ALA A 22 -18.09 9.80 -7.75
CA ALA A 22 -19.30 9.20 -8.32
C ALA A 22 -19.43 7.71 -7.94
N TRP A 23 -18.31 7.07 -7.67
CA TRP A 23 -18.22 5.67 -7.26
C TRP A 23 -17.42 5.50 -5.97
N LEU A 24 -17.84 4.56 -5.16
CA LEU A 24 -17.14 4.13 -3.94
C LEU A 24 -16.59 2.72 -4.16
N ILE A 25 -15.51 2.42 -3.45
CA ILE A 25 -14.88 1.08 -3.44
C ILE A 25 -14.96 0.57 -2.01
N ASP A 26 -15.75 -0.49 -1.79
CA ASP A 26 -15.94 -1.05 -0.45
C ASP A 26 -14.81 -2.02 -0.08
N THR A 27 -14.32 -2.79 -1.08
CA THR A 27 -13.28 -3.81 -0.88
C THR A 27 -12.33 -3.85 -2.07
N ALA A 28 -11.05 -3.96 -1.78
CA ALA A 28 -9.98 -4.21 -2.74
C ALA A 28 -9.29 -5.55 -2.41
N ILE A 29 -9.38 -6.51 -3.32
CA ILE A 29 -8.64 -7.78 -3.24
C ILE A 29 -7.54 -7.72 -4.29
N LEU A 30 -6.29 -7.77 -3.83
CA LEU A 30 -5.12 -7.62 -4.67
C LEU A 30 -4.29 -8.92 -4.67
N THR A 31 -3.79 -9.29 -5.83
CA THR A 31 -2.72 -10.28 -5.96
C THR A 31 -1.54 -9.62 -6.66
N LEU A 32 -0.38 -9.61 -6.00
CA LEU A 32 0.88 -9.12 -6.56
C LEU A 32 1.82 -10.31 -6.76
N GLU A 33 2.07 -10.66 -8.00
CA GLU A 33 3.13 -11.61 -8.38
C GLU A 33 4.42 -10.81 -8.51
N LEU A 34 5.14 -10.71 -7.38
CA LEU A 34 6.28 -9.80 -7.22
C LEU A 34 7.51 -10.30 -7.97
N ASP A 35 8.08 -9.42 -8.74
CA ASP A 35 9.39 -9.50 -9.36
C ASP A 35 9.91 -8.08 -9.58
N ALA A 36 11.23 -7.88 -9.46
CA ALA A 36 11.82 -6.55 -9.56
C ALA A 36 11.66 -5.92 -10.94
N ASP A 37 11.77 -6.72 -11.99
CA ASP A 37 11.72 -6.22 -13.37
C ASP A 37 10.29 -6.11 -13.89
N THR A 38 9.43 -7.09 -13.52
CA THR A 38 8.04 -7.12 -13.97
C THR A 38 7.14 -7.73 -12.90
N THR A 39 6.43 -6.91 -12.16
CA THR A 39 5.39 -7.34 -11.22
C THR A 39 4.04 -7.34 -11.91
N GLN A 40 3.33 -8.48 -11.85
CA GLN A 40 1.95 -8.59 -12.27
C GLN A 40 1.03 -8.24 -11.10
N VAL A 41 0.08 -7.35 -11.33
CA VAL A 41 -0.94 -6.99 -10.33
C VAL A 41 -2.32 -7.32 -10.87
N THR A 42 -3.07 -8.10 -10.11
CA THR A 42 -4.50 -8.33 -10.33
C THR A 42 -5.26 -7.67 -9.18
N ALA A 43 -6.17 -6.77 -9.51
CA ALA A 43 -7.01 -6.07 -8.54
C ALA A 43 -8.49 -6.38 -8.82
N SER A 44 -9.21 -6.90 -7.83
CA SER A 44 -10.67 -7.08 -7.87
C SER A 44 -11.30 -6.11 -6.88
N LEU A 45 -12.04 -5.13 -7.40
CA LEU A 45 -12.61 -4.01 -6.66
C LEU A 45 -14.13 -4.19 -6.59
N ARG A 46 -14.68 -4.26 -5.39
CA ARG A 46 -16.13 -4.16 -5.20
C ARG A 46 -16.50 -2.68 -5.24
N VAL A 47 -17.09 -2.26 -6.35
CA VAL A 47 -17.50 -0.88 -6.60
C VAL A 47 -19.01 -0.74 -6.40
N ARG A 48 -19.44 0.45 -6.00
CA ARG A 48 -20.86 0.84 -5.98
C ARG A 48 -21.01 2.32 -6.26
N ARG A 49 -22.18 2.68 -6.77
CA ARG A 49 -22.53 4.10 -6.94
C ARG A 49 -22.57 4.82 -5.60
N ASN A 50 -22.05 6.04 -5.60
CA ASN A 50 -22.15 6.91 -4.44
C ASN A 50 -23.51 7.62 -4.46
N PRO A 51 -24.38 7.42 -3.45
CA PRO A 51 -25.68 8.10 -3.40
C PRO A 51 -25.57 9.62 -3.26
N ASP A 52 -24.41 10.12 -2.79
CA ASP A 52 -24.14 11.54 -2.56
C ASP A 52 -23.44 12.21 -3.77
N ALA A 53 -23.26 11.48 -4.89
CA ALA A 53 -22.64 12.02 -6.08
C ALA A 53 -23.52 13.06 -6.79
N ASP A 54 -22.90 14.11 -7.32
CA ASP A 54 -23.58 15.14 -8.09
C ASP A 54 -24.16 14.60 -9.41
N ASP A 55 -23.49 13.63 -10.03
CA ASP A 55 -23.91 12.95 -11.25
C ASP A 55 -24.09 11.44 -11.02
N PRO A 56 -25.33 10.96 -10.81
CA PRO A 56 -25.61 9.55 -10.62
C PRO A 56 -25.42 8.70 -11.88
N ALA A 57 -25.27 9.31 -13.06
CA ALA A 57 -25.06 8.62 -14.33
C ALA A 57 -23.59 8.55 -14.75
N ALA A 58 -22.67 9.17 -13.99
CA ALA A 58 -21.25 9.20 -14.33
C ALA A 58 -20.68 7.77 -14.53
N PRO A 59 -19.86 7.53 -15.56
CA PRO A 59 -19.17 6.26 -15.74
C PRO A 59 -18.25 5.96 -14.56
N LEU A 60 -17.79 4.71 -14.44
CA LEU A 60 -16.75 4.39 -13.48
C LEU A 60 -15.42 4.96 -13.95
N GLU A 61 -14.83 5.84 -13.18
CA GLU A 61 -13.50 6.38 -13.41
C GLU A 61 -12.53 5.87 -12.34
N LEU A 62 -11.41 5.29 -12.79
CA LEU A 62 -10.29 4.87 -11.95
C LEU A 62 -9.03 5.60 -12.39
N PHE A 63 -8.12 5.85 -11.43
CA PHE A 63 -6.84 6.50 -11.67
C PHE A 63 -5.71 5.46 -11.74
N GLY A 64 -4.79 5.65 -12.68
CA GLY A 64 -3.62 4.80 -12.88
C GLY A 64 -2.50 5.56 -13.58
N SER A 65 -1.25 5.30 -13.23
CA SER A 65 -0.10 5.96 -13.81
C SER A 65 1.01 4.97 -14.12
N GLY A 66 1.45 4.94 -15.39
CA GLY A 66 2.53 4.05 -15.82
C GLY A 66 2.16 2.57 -15.81
N LEU A 67 0.89 2.24 -15.93
CA LEU A 67 0.38 0.87 -15.93
C LEU A 67 0.33 0.28 -17.34
N ASP A 68 0.88 -0.92 -17.53
CA ASP A 68 0.65 -1.75 -18.73
C ASP A 68 -0.60 -2.60 -18.51
N THR A 69 -1.75 -2.10 -18.96
CA THR A 69 -3.07 -2.72 -18.75
C THR A 69 -3.23 -3.93 -19.66
N GLN A 70 -3.45 -5.10 -19.05
CA GLN A 70 -3.61 -6.36 -19.74
C GLN A 70 -5.07 -6.73 -20.00
N SER A 71 -5.94 -6.49 -18.99
CA SER A 71 -7.36 -6.76 -19.10
C SER A 71 -8.18 -5.93 -18.10
N VAL A 72 -9.44 -5.72 -18.47
CA VAL A 72 -10.49 -5.15 -17.62
C VAL A 72 -11.70 -6.08 -17.69
N ALA A 73 -12.29 -6.43 -16.56
CA ALA A 73 -13.49 -7.27 -16.50
C ALA A 73 -14.50 -6.68 -15.50
N VAL A 74 -15.79 -6.89 -15.75
CA VAL A 74 -16.91 -6.52 -14.88
C VAL A 74 -17.72 -7.78 -14.58
N ASP A 75 -17.87 -8.10 -13.29
CA ASP A 75 -18.56 -9.30 -12.79
C ASP A 75 -18.06 -10.62 -13.40
N GLY A 76 -16.77 -10.65 -13.79
CA GLY A 76 -16.11 -11.80 -14.39
C GLY A 76 -16.12 -11.81 -15.92
N ASP A 77 -16.90 -10.96 -16.55
CA ASP A 77 -16.95 -10.85 -18.01
C ASP A 77 -15.88 -9.82 -18.48
N GLU A 78 -15.04 -10.22 -19.43
CA GLU A 78 -14.02 -9.33 -20.00
C GLU A 78 -14.69 -8.20 -20.78
N VAL A 79 -14.30 -6.95 -20.47
CA VAL A 79 -14.81 -5.76 -21.14
C VAL A 79 -14.07 -5.58 -22.46
N ALA A 80 -14.84 -5.46 -23.55
CA ALA A 80 -14.23 -5.22 -24.87
C ALA A 80 -13.49 -3.86 -24.90
N PRO A 81 -12.38 -3.75 -25.67
CA PRO A 81 -11.62 -2.50 -25.77
C PRO A 81 -12.44 -1.28 -26.24
N ALA A 82 -13.61 -1.49 -26.83
CA ALA A 82 -14.52 -0.43 -27.27
C ALA A 82 -15.41 0.11 -26.10
N ASP A 83 -15.51 -0.64 -25.00
CA ASP A 83 -16.40 -0.33 -23.87
C ASP A 83 -15.65 0.27 -22.67
N TYR A 84 -14.33 0.47 -22.77
CA TYR A 84 -13.55 1.25 -21.83
C TYR A 84 -12.52 2.12 -22.55
N GLU A 85 -12.11 3.19 -21.91
CA GLU A 85 -11.13 4.15 -22.42
C GLU A 85 -10.01 4.35 -21.43
N VAL A 86 -8.77 4.38 -21.92
CA VAL A 86 -7.60 4.79 -21.12
C VAL A 86 -7.08 6.10 -21.72
N GLU A 87 -7.28 7.19 -21.01
CA GLU A 87 -6.82 8.52 -21.40
C GLU A 87 -5.90 9.12 -20.32
N GLY A 88 -4.61 9.21 -20.63
CA GLY A 88 -3.61 9.65 -19.68
C GLY A 88 -3.57 8.72 -18.44
N GLU A 89 -3.90 9.27 -17.29
CA GLU A 89 -3.93 8.56 -16.01
C GLU A 89 -5.36 8.12 -15.59
N ARG A 90 -6.29 8.09 -16.51
CA ARG A 90 -7.69 7.75 -16.25
C ARG A 90 -8.11 6.54 -17.05
N LEU A 91 -8.73 5.58 -16.38
CA LEU A 91 -9.50 4.48 -16.97
C LEU A 91 -10.98 4.78 -16.74
N THR A 92 -11.73 4.90 -17.84
CA THR A 92 -13.19 5.07 -17.82
C THR A 92 -13.83 3.77 -18.31
N VAL A 93 -14.70 3.17 -17.50
CA VAL A 93 -15.44 1.95 -17.85
C VAL A 93 -16.93 2.30 -17.96
N HIS A 94 -17.51 2.04 -19.15
CA HIS A 94 -18.89 2.33 -19.43
C HIS A 94 -19.82 1.17 -19.07
N GLY A 95 -21.08 1.45 -18.78
CA GLY A 95 -22.11 0.44 -18.58
C GLY A 95 -21.95 -0.42 -17.32
N VAL A 96 -21.13 0.01 -16.37
CA VAL A 96 -20.96 -0.71 -15.08
C VAL A 96 -22.28 -0.64 -14.29
N PRO A 97 -22.81 -1.78 -13.80
CA PRO A 97 -23.98 -1.82 -12.91
C PRO A 97 -23.75 -0.99 -11.63
N ASP A 98 -24.83 -0.53 -10.99
CA ASP A 98 -24.75 0.31 -9.77
C ASP A 98 -23.95 -0.33 -8.60
N SER A 99 -23.78 -1.64 -8.64
CA SER A 99 -22.86 -2.41 -7.79
C SER A 99 -22.29 -3.56 -8.61
N ALA A 100 -20.96 -3.67 -8.66
CA ALA A 100 -20.26 -4.66 -9.46
C ALA A 100 -18.90 -5.03 -8.84
N ILE A 101 -18.27 -6.08 -9.37
CA ILE A 101 -16.86 -6.39 -9.15
C ILE A 101 -16.12 -6.03 -10.43
N VAL A 102 -15.23 -5.03 -10.33
CA VAL A 102 -14.36 -4.64 -11.43
C VAL A 102 -12.98 -5.24 -11.19
N THR A 103 -12.52 -6.06 -12.13
CA THR A 103 -11.21 -6.70 -12.07
C THR A 103 -10.31 -6.12 -13.15
N THR A 104 -9.14 -5.64 -12.74
CA THR A 104 -8.09 -5.18 -13.65
C THR A 104 -6.84 -6.02 -13.49
N ARG A 105 -6.14 -6.25 -14.58
CA ARG A 105 -4.84 -6.89 -14.60
C ARG A 105 -3.84 -5.97 -15.29
N VAL A 106 -2.76 -5.64 -14.57
CA VAL A 106 -1.73 -4.72 -15.05
C VAL A 106 -0.34 -5.28 -14.80
N ARG A 107 0.65 -4.82 -15.57
CA ARG A 107 2.07 -5.00 -15.28
C ARG A 107 2.69 -3.68 -14.90
N ILE A 108 3.61 -3.74 -13.95
CA ILE A 108 4.42 -2.60 -13.49
C ILE A 108 5.88 -3.03 -13.42
N HIS A 109 6.79 -2.05 -13.40
CA HIS A 109 8.24 -2.28 -13.47
C HIS A 109 8.96 -1.61 -12.29
N PRO A 110 9.01 -2.27 -11.10
CA PRO A 110 9.57 -1.68 -9.88
C PRO A 110 11.03 -1.23 -10.02
N SER A 111 11.89 -1.97 -10.74
CA SER A 111 13.30 -1.59 -10.99
C SER A 111 13.46 -0.34 -11.84
N ALA A 112 12.50 -0.04 -12.69
CA ALA A 112 12.51 1.17 -13.54
C ALA A 112 11.88 2.38 -12.82
N ASN A 113 11.25 2.18 -11.66
CA ASN A 113 10.58 3.21 -10.90
C ASN A 113 11.58 4.01 -10.06
N THR A 114 12.04 5.12 -10.58
CA THR A 114 13.00 6.04 -9.92
C THR A 114 12.31 7.17 -9.16
N ALA A 115 10.98 7.27 -9.25
CA ALA A 115 10.21 8.28 -8.51
C ALA A 115 10.07 7.94 -7.02
N LEU A 116 10.30 6.66 -6.65
CA LEU A 116 10.08 6.13 -5.30
C LEU A 116 8.65 6.37 -4.80
N GLU A 117 7.67 6.19 -5.70
CA GLU A 117 6.23 6.28 -5.45
C GLU A 117 5.53 5.06 -6.05
N GLY A 118 4.50 4.53 -5.40
CA GLY A 118 3.95 3.22 -5.72
C GLY A 118 4.89 2.11 -5.29
N LEU A 119 4.96 1.01 -6.04
CA LEU A 119 5.89 -0.09 -5.78
C LEU A 119 7.22 0.16 -6.50
N TYR A 120 8.32 0.12 -5.77
CA TYR A 120 9.66 0.31 -6.30
C TYR A 120 10.69 -0.61 -5.64
N ARG A 121 11.86 -0.71 -6.26
CA ARG A 121 13.00 -1.46 -5.74
C ARG A 121 13.91 -0.55 -4.91
N SER A 122 14.28 -1.02 -3.70
CA SER A 122 15.32 -0.44 -2.85
C SER A 122 16.33 -1.52 -2.50
N GLY A 123 17.54 -1.40 -2.99
CA GLY A 123 18.56 -2.44 -2.82
C GLY A 123 18.09 -3.79 -3.36
N THR A 124 17.95 -4.79 -2.48
CA THR A 124 17.43 -6.13 -2.79
C THR A 124 15.95 -6.29 -2.46
N SER A 125 15.32 -5.27 -1.90
CA SER A 125 13.92 -5.30 -1.47
C SER A 125 13.00 -4.57 -2.44
N LEU A 126 11.72 -4.92 -2.39
CA LEU A 126 10.60 -4.19 -2.99
C LEU A 126 9.77 -3.58 -1.87
N LEU A 127 9.40 -2.34 -2.00
CA LEU A 127 8.54 -1.64 -1.03
C LEU A 127 7.69 -0.57 -1.70
N THR A 128 6.68 -0.11 -0.98
CA THR A 128 5.74 0.89 -1.49
C THR A 128 5.85 2.22 -0.76
N GLN A 129 5.56 3.32 -1.49
CA GLN A 129 5.18 4.62 -0.97
C GLN A 129 3.94 5.10 -1.71
N CYS A 130 2.82 5.22 -1.03
CA CYS A 130 1.53 5.55 -1.65
C CYS A 130 1.02 6.97 -1.36
N GLU A 131 1.50 7.63 -0.32
CA GLU A 131 1.14 9.02 -0.06
C GLU A 131 1.91 9.98 -1.02
N ALA A 132 1.22 10.94 -1.70
CA ALA A 132 -0.24 11.19 -1.62
C ALA A 132 -1.03 10.37 -2.64
N GLU A 133 -0.52 10.11 -3.85
CA GLU A 133 -1.21 9.53 -5.01
C GLU A 133 -0.37 8.42 -5.67
N GLY A 134 0.45 7.71 -4.87
CA GLY A 134 1.33 6.64 -5.36
C GLY A 134 0.61 5.31 -5.60
N PHE A 135 -0.55 5.06 -4.99
CA PHE A 135 -1.27 3.81 -5.19
C PHE A 135 -1.69 3.59 -6.65
N ARG A 136 -2.02 4.65 -7.38
CA ARG A 136 -2.33 4.62 -8.82
C ARG A 136 -1.18 4.12 -9.70
N LYS A 137 0.06 4.06 -9.16
CA LYS A 137 1.22 3.47 -9.85
C LYS A 137 1.34 1.95 -9.64
N ILE A 138 0.44 1.37 -8.84
CA ILE A 138 0.39 -0.08 -8.57
C ILE A 138 -0.72 -0.73 -9.38
N THR A 139 -1.91 -0.13 -9.40
CA THR A 139 -3.08 -0.61 -10.14
C THR A 139 -4.11 0.51 -10.33
N TRP A 140 -5.10 0.27 -11.18
CA TRP A 140 -6.25 1.15 -11.33
C TRP A 140 -7.10 1.19 -10.06
N PHE A 141 -7.38 2.39 -9.55
CA PHE A 141 -8.12 2.57 -8.30
C PHE A 141 -8.80 3.94 -8.22
N GLY A 142 -9.83 4.08 -7.39
CA GLY A 142 -10.35 5.37 -6.96
C GLY A 142 -9.40 6.03 -5.96
N ASP A 143 -8.22 6.44 -6.46
CA ASP A 143 -7.07 6.88 -5.64
C ASP A 143 -7.27 8.29 -5.10
N ARG A 144 -8.18 8.39 -4.12
CA ARG A 144 -8.61 9.60 -3.42
C ARG A 144 -8.71 9.31 -1.91
N PRO A 145 -8.40 10.28 -1.04
CA PRO A 145 -8.46 10.08 0.41
C PRO A 145 -9.88 9.88 0.97
N ASP A 146 -10.91 10.24 0.21
CA ASP A 146 -12.32 10.06 0.56
C ASP A 146 -12.92 8.73 0.04
N VAL A 147 -12.14 7.91 -0.66
CA VAL A 147 -12.50 6.55 -1.05
C VAL A 147 -11.88 5.57 -0.03
N MET A 148 -12.71 5.09 0.88
CA MET A 148 -12.31 4.23 2.00
C MET A 148 -12.70 2.79 1.71
N ALA A 149 -11.71 1.89 1.59
CA ALA A 149 -11.92 0.47 1.29
C ALA A 149 -11.24 -0.43 2.33
N THR A 150 -11.76 -1.65 2.50
CA THR A 150 -11.02 -2.75 3.15
C THR A 150 -10.08 -3.39 2.14
N PHE A 151 -8.94 -3.90 2.61
CA PHE A 151 -7.93 -4.48 1.72
C PHE A 151 -7.59 -5.91 2.12
N GLN A 152 -7.57 -6.80 1.14
CA GLN A 152 -6.93 -8.10 1.23
C GLN A 152 -5.84 -8.18 0.16
N VAL A 153 -4.65 -8.58 0.57
CA VAL A 153 -3.49 -8.60 -0.34
C VAL A 153 -2.82 -9.96 -0.29
N ARG A 154 -2.69 -10.59 -1.44
CA ARG A 154 -1.87 -11.77 -1.65
C ARG A 154 -0.57 -11.36 -2.33
N LEU A 155 0.54 -11.64 -1.70
CA LEU A 155 1.89 -11.44 -2.21
C LEU A 155 2.47 -12.79 -2.59
N GLU A 156 3.03 -12.90 -3.78
CA GLU A 156 3.71 -14.10 -4.27
C GLU A 156 5.10 -13.72 -4.78
N ALA A 157 6.15 -14.44 -4.38
CA ALA A 157 7.51 -14.14 -4.79
C ALA A 157 8.44 -15.37 -4.78
N ASP A 158 9.62 -15.24 -5.39
CA ASP A 158 10.73 -16.19 -5.18
C ASP A 158 11.16 -16.15 -3.71
N LYS A 159 11.11 -17.31 -3.04
CA LYS A 159 11.37 -17.44 -1.60
C LYS A 159 12.82 -17.16 -1.20
N ARG A 160 13.77 -17.36 -2.11
CA ARG A 160 15.19 -17.10 -1.82
C ARG A 160 15.50 -15.61 -1.96
N GLN A 161 14.88 -14.94 -2.92
CA GLN A 161 15.08 -13.51 -3.18
C GLN A 161 14.30 -12.65 -2.19
N TYR A 162 13.08 -13.05 -1.85
CA TYR A 162 12.16 -12.31 -0.98
C TYR A 162 11.60 -13.23 0.12
N PRO A 163 12.42 -13.68 1.10
CA PRO A 163 11.95 -14.60 2.16
C PRO A 163 10.90 -13.95 3.09
N VAL A 164 10.84 -12.62 3.16
CA VAL A 164 9.87 -11.87 3.96
C VAL A 164 8.88 -11.17 3.04
N LEU A 165 7.57 -11.40 3.27
CA LEU A 165 6.46 -10.77 2.57
C LEU A 165 5.53 -10.11 3.58
N LEU A 166 5.45 -8.78 3.59
CA LEU A 166 4.66 -7.99 4.54
C LEU A 166 3.59 -7.18 3.82
N GLY A 167 2.43 -7.06 4.43
CA GLY A 167 1.31 -6.22 4.01
C GLY A 167 0.61 -5.57 5.21
N ASN A 168 -0.34 -4.68 4.94
CA ASN A 168 -1.20 -4.11 5.98
C ASN A 168 -2.09 -5.19 6.61
N GLY A 169 -2.43 -5.02 7.87
CA GLY A 169 -3.39 -5.87 8.56
C GLY A 169 -2.77 -7.08 9.23
N ASN A 170 -3.57 -8.14 9.41
CA ASN A 170 -3.14 -9.40 10.01
C ASN A 170 -2.82 -10.44 8.95
N LEU A 171 -1.80 -11.28 9.20
CA LEU A 171 -1.50 -12.42 8.34
C LEU A 171 -2.63 -13.45 8.43
N ALA A 172 -3.32 -13.66 7.32
CA ALA A 172 -4.42 -14.62 7.23
C ALA A 172 -3.93 -16.00 6.81
N GLU A 173 -2.99 -16.07 5.86
CA GLU A 173 -2.50 -17.31 5.28
C GLU A 173 -1.08 -17.12 4.75
N SER A 174 -0.27 -18.18 4.74
CA SER A 174 1.01 -18.22 4.03
C SER A 174 1.37 -19.66 3.68
N GLY A 175 2.21 -19.84 2.66
CA GLY A 175 2.63 -21.18 2.24
C GLY A 175 3.60 -21.16 1.08
N ASP A 176 4.05 -22.35 0.71
CA ASP A 176 4.93 -22.55 -0.42
C ASP A 176 4.13 -22.75 -1.71
N LEU A 177 4.67 -22.27 -2.81
CA LEU A 177 4.20 -22.46 -4.16
C LEU A 177 5.18 -23.34 -4.95
N PRO A 178 4.78 -23.86 -6.12
CA PRO A 178 5.72 -24.52 -7.04
C PRO A 178 6.90 -23.62 -7.40
N ASP A 179 7.97 -24.24 -7.91
CA ASP A 179 9.16 -23.56 -8.48
C ASP A 179 9.92 -22.64 -7.50
N GLY A 180 9.88 -22.97 -6.20
CA GLY A 180 10.61 -22.23 -5.17
C GLY A 180 10.01 -20.88 -4.80
N ARG A 181 8.80 -20.61 -5.24
CA ARG A 181 8.01 -19.44 -4.83
C ARG A 181 7.27 -19.70 -3.52
N HIS A 182 6.82 -18.67 -2.89
CA HIS A 182 5.94 -18.71 -1.72
C HIS A 182 4.95 -17.55 -1.74
N TYR A 183 3.98 -17.57 -0.81
CA TYR A 183 3.00 -16.51 -0.70
C TYR A 183 2.67 -16.16 0.75
N ALA A 184 2.14 -14.95 0.92
CA ALA A 184 1.50 -14.48 2.14
C ALA A 184 0.23 -13.71 1.78
N VAL A 185 -0.86 -13.97 2.53
CA VAL A 185 -2.13 -13.26 2.42
C VAL A 185 -2.32 -12.40 3.66
N TRP A 186 -2.44 -11.11 3.46
CA TRP A 186 -2.67 -10.12 4.51
C TRP A 186 -4.10 -9.59 4.40
N ASN A 187 -4.78 -9.48 5.53
CA ASN A 187 -6.14 -8.95 5.60
C ASN A 187 -6.19 -7.76 6.55
N ASP A 188 -6.52 -6.58 6.00
CA ASP A 188 -6.82 -5.38 6.77
C ASP A 188 -8.32 -5.13 6.73
N PRO A 189 -9.05 -5.46 7.82
CA PRO A 189 -10.50 -5.39 7.85
C PRO A 189 -11.04 -3.97 8.07
N PHE A 190 -10.17 -3.00 8.30
CA PHE A 190 -10.56 -1.62 8.59
C PHE A 190 -10.52 -0.78 7.32
N PRO A 191 -11.63 -0.08 6.98
CA PRO A 191 -11.63 0.81 5.83
C PRO A 191 -10.56 1.89 5.97
N LYS A 192 -9.72 2.02 4.95
CA LYS A 192 -8.68 3.04 4.87
C LYS A 192 -8.57 3.62 3.47
N PRO A 193 -8.06 4.84 3.30
CA PRO A 193 -7.71 5.37 2.00
C PRO A 193 -6.49 4.65 1.43
N SER A 194 -6.35 4.66 0.11
CA SER A 194 -5.28 3.99 -0.64
C SER A 194 -3.87 4.49 -0.29
N TYR A 195 -3.73 5.74 0.16
CA TYR A 195 -2.41 6.27 0.52
C TYR A 195 -1.77 5.60 1.74
N LEU A 196 -2.57 4.90 2.58
CA LEU A 196 -2.08 4.09 3.71
C LEU A 196 -1.77 2.63 3.35
N PHE A 197 -1.91 2.26 2.08
CA PHE A 197 -1.55 0.94 1.59
C PHE A 197 -0.03 0.74 1.59
N ALA A 198 0.41 -0.42 2.09
CA ALA A 198 1.82 -0.78 2.04
C ALA A 198 2.04 -2.28 1.82
N VAL A 199 3.09 -2.59 1.07
CA VAL A 199 3.69 -3.92 0.99
C VAL A 199 5.21 -3.80 1.01
N VAL A 200 5.86 -4.81 1.59
CA VAL A 200 7.31 -4.95 1.57
C VAL A 200 7.67 -6.41 1.30
N ALA A 201 8.62 -6.63 0.40
CA ALA A 201 9.20 -7.94 0.13
C ALA A 201 10.72 -7.82 0.12
N GLY A 202 11.43 -8.68 0.85
CA GLY A 202 12.89 -8.57 0.93
C GLY A 202 13.55 -9.66 1.75
N ASP A 203 14.88 -9.70 1.67
CA ASP A 203 15.74 -10.46 2.59
C ASP A 203 16.03 -9.60 3.81
N LEU A 204 15.08 -9.59 4.73
CA LEU A 204 15.09 -8.76 5.93
C LEU A 204 15.15 -9.62 7.18
N GLU A 205 15.85 -9.12 8.18
CA GLU A 205 15.87 -9.68 9.53
C GLU A 205 15.00 -8.81 10.46
N CYS A 206 14.54 -9.34 11.59
CA CYS A 206 13.75 -8.57 12.52
C CYS A 206 14.12 -8.79 13.98
N ILE A 207 13.95 -7.76 14.79
CA ILE A 207 13.75 -7.91 16.23
C ILE A 207 12.26 -7.98 16.51
N GLN A 208 11.88 -8.72 17.56
CA GLN A 208 10.48 -8.88 17.93
C GLN A 208 10.28 -8.74 19.44
N ASP A 209 9.11 -8.22 19.80
CA ASP A 209 8.66 -8.08 21.18
C ASP A 209 7.12 -8.15 21.22
N THR A 210 6.53 -7.98 22.39
CA THR A 210 5.09 -7.94 22.61
C THR A 210 4.70 -6.70 23.39
N PHE A 211 3.58 -6.10 23.02
CA PHE A 211 2.90 -5.06 23.78
C PHE A 211 1.55 -5.62 24.24
N THR A 212 1.31 -5.59 25.56
CA THR A 212 0.00 -5.97 26.12
C THR A 212 -0.84 -4.72 26.28
N THR A 213 -1.98 -4.66 25.60
CA THR A 213 -2.92 -3.53 25.63
C THR A 213 -3.59 -3.39 27.01
N ALA A 214 -4.26 -2.28 27.26
CA ALA A 214 -4.98 -2.03 28.52
C ALA A 214 -6.06 -3.08 28.81
N SER A 215 -6.68 -3.67 27.78
CA SER A 215 -7.64 -4.77 27.91
C SER A 215 -7.00 -6.15 28.11
N GLY A 216 -5.68 -6.24 28.05
CA GLY A 216 -4.93 -7.50 28.22
C GLY A 216 -4.71 -8.30 26.93
N ARG A 217 -4.92 -7.70 25.76
CA ARG A 217 -4.63 -8.34 24.46
C ARG A 217 -3.17 -8.14 24.07
N ASP A 218 -2.51 -9.19 23.64
CA ASP A 218 -1.13 -9.14 23.18
C ASP A 218 -1.05 -8.76 21.71
N VAL A 219 -0.23 -7.75 21.41
CA VAL A 219 0.13 -7.29 20.05
C VAL A 219 1.59 -7.66 19.78
N LYS A 220 1.85 -8.39 18.71
CA LYS A 220 3.21 -8.73 18.27
C LYS A 220 3.87 -7.51 17.63
N LEU A 221 5.01 -7.10 18.14
CA LEU A 221 5.80 -5.99 17.60
C LEU A 221 6.98 -6.56 16.82
N ARG A 222 7.19 -6.11 15.58
CA ARG A 222 8.31 -6.53 14.74
C ARG A 222 8.91 -5.34 14.03
N ILE A 223 10.22 -5.16 14.17
CA ILE A 223 10.97 -4.12 13.46
C ILE A 223 11.97 -4.81 12.54
N TYR A 224 11.82 -4.58 11.25
CA TYR A 224 12.61 -5.18 10.18
C TYR A 224 13.64 -4.21 9.65
N SER A 225 14.81 -4.73 9.30
CA SER A 225 15.84 -4.03 8.56
C SER A 225 16.78 -5.02 7.88
N GLU A 226 17.75 -4.49 7.13
CA GLU A 226 18.89 -5.29 6.68
C GLU A 226 19.66 -5.83 7.88
N ARG A 227 20.27 -7.01 7.73
CA ARG A 227 20.98 -7.75 8.79
C ARG A 227 21.97 -6.90 9.59
N ASP A 228 22.73 -6.07 8.90
CA ASP A 228 23.80 -5.25 9.52
C ASP A 228 23.25 -4.17 10.47
N ASN A 229 21.96 -3.87 10.38
CA ASN A 229 21.30 -2.83 11.19
C ASN A 229 20.60 -3.37 12.45
N LEU A 230 20.53 -4.68 12.66
CA LEU A 230 19.77 -5.29 13.77
C LEU A 230 20.17 -4.74 15.16
N GLY A 231 21.47 -4.50 15.37
CA GLY A 231 21.99 -3.98 16.64
C GLY A 231 21.51 -2.55 16.97
N GLN A 232 20.97 -1.82 16.00
CA GLN A 232 20.54 -0.42 16.14
C GLN A 232 19.02 -0.25 16.28
N LEU A 233 18.24 -1.35 16.36
CA LEU A 233 16.78 -1.33 16.39
C LEU A 233 16.19 -1.28 17.82
N GLY A 234 17.01 -1.52 18.86
CA GLY A 234 16.52 -1.64 20.24
C GLY A 234 15.80 -0.39 20.75
N HIS A 235 16.36 0.79 20.47
CA HIS A 235 15.74 2.06 20.85
C HIS A 235 14.41 2.31 20.14
N ALA A 236 14.29 1.90 18.89
CA ALA A 236 13.03 1.98 18.14
C ALA A 236 11.93 1.10 18.76
N MET A 237 12.28 -0.11 19.20
CA MET A 237 11.33 -1.01 19.90
C MET A 237 10.85 -0.40 21.20
N ASP A 238 11.74 0.14 22.04
CA ASP A 238 11.38 0.81 23.28
C ASP A 238 10.50 2.04 23.04
N SER A 239 10.79 2.79 21.97
CA SER A 239 10.02 3.97 21.58
C SER A 239 8.62 3.60 21.11
N LEU A 240 8.48 2.54 20.31
CA LEU A 240 7.19 2.02 19.86
C LEU A 240 6.31 1.62 21.06
N LYS A 241 6.84 0.86 22.01
CA LYS A 241 6.09 0.44 23.22
C LYS A 241 5.65 1.64 24.06
N LYS A 242 6.50 2.65 24.20
CA LYS A 242 6.15 3.89 24.91
C LYS A 242 5.07 4.68 24.16
N ALA A 243 5.15 4.76 22.83
CA ALA A 243 4.15 5.44 22.01
C ALA A 243 2.79 4.76 22.11
N MET A 244 2.72 3.42 22.00
CA MET A 244 1.47 2.67 22.15
C MET A 244 0.85 2.87 23.54
N ALA A 245 1.64 2.78 24.60
CA ALA A 245 1.14 3.03 25.97
C ALA A 245 0.65 4.48 26.15
N TRP A 246 1.33 5.44 25.53
CA TRP A 246 0.92 6.85 25.60
C TRP A 246 -0.39 7.08 24.85
N ASP A 247 -0.58 6.48 23.67
CA ASP A 247 -1.82 6.57 22.88
C ASP A 247 -3.02 6.02 23.67
N GLU A 248 -2.88 4.86 24.31
CA GLU A 248 -3.93 4.30 25.17
C GLU A 248 -4.27 5.23 26.34
N GLN A 249 -3.25 5.77 27.01
CA GLN A 249 -3.47 6.67 28.15
C GLN A 249 -4.08 8.01 27.72
N ARG A 250 -3.67 8.54 26.57
CA ARG A 250 -4.06 9.88 26.12
C ARG A 250 -5.41 9.90 25.43
N PHE A 251 -5.69 8.90 24.60
CA PHE A 251 -6.87 8.85 23.72
C PHE A 251 -7.88 7.76 24.13
N GLY A 252 -7.51 6.84 25.02
CA GLY A 252 -8.35 5.70 25.38
C GLY A 252 -8.57 4.72 24.24
N LEU A 253 -7.67 4.69 23.26
CA LEU A 253 -7.74 3.85 22.08
C LEU A 253 -6.62 2.81 22.09
N GLU A 254 -7.01 1.53 22.08
CA GLU A 254 -6.08 0.42 21.92
C GLU A 254 -5.78 0.18 20.43
N TYR A 255 -4.56 -0.27 20.17
CA TYR A 255 -4.21 -0.74 18.82
C TYR A 255 -5.09 -1.93 18.42
N ASP A 256 -5.63 -1.92 17.21
CA ASP A 256 -6.74 -2.78 16.78
C ASP A 256 -6.35 -4.01 15.94
N LEU A 257 -5.06 -4.14 15.55
CA LEU A 257 -4.52 -5.32 14.86
C LEU A 257 -3.70 -6.21 15.81
N ASP A 258 -3.40 -7.46 15.41
CA ASP A 258 -2.65 -8.42 16.22
C ASP A 258 -1.14 -8.25 16.07
N VAL A 259 -0.70 -7.49 15.09
CA VAL A 259 0.70 -7.25 14.80
C VAL A 259 0.96 -5.80 14.40
N TYR A 260 2.09 -5.26 14.82
CA TYR A 260 2.61 -3.95 14.41
C TYR A 260 3.98 -4.14 13.78
N HIS A 261 4.11 -3.78 12.52
CA HIS A 261 5.37 -3.84 11.79
C HIS A 261 5.96 -2.45 11.58
N ILE A 262 7.27 -2.35 11.74
CA ILE A 262 8.10 -1.25 11.26
C ILE A 262 9.13 -1.84 10.30
N VAL A 263 9.38 -1.17 9.18
CA VAL A 263 10.48 -1.49 8.27
C VAL A 263 11.39 -0.27 8.15
N ALA A 264 12.67 -0.43 8.46
CA ALA A 264 13.70 0.58 8.24
C ALA A 264 14.36 0.36 6.87
N THR A 265 14.35 1.38 6.02
CA THR A 265 14.92 1.34 4.67
C THR A 265 15.77 2.57 4.36
N HIS A 266 16.74 2.46 3.46
CA HIS A 266 17.63 3.56 3.08
C HIS A 266 17.08 4.43 1.94
N ASP A 267 16.39 3.84 0.97
CA ASP A 267 15.85 4.56 -0.19
C ASP A 267 14.38 4.93 0.08
N PHE A 268 14.20 6.04 0.79
CA PHE A 268 12.89 6.53 1.17
C PHE A 268 12.83 8.05 1.10
N ASN A 269 11.88 8.60 0.35
CA ASN A 269 11.75 10.04 0.10
C ASN A 269 11.31 10.85 1.31
N MET A 270 10.72 10.18 2.32
CA MET A 270 10.17 10.79 3.52
C MET A 270 10.94 10.36 4.77
N GLY A 271 10.64 10.93 5.92
CA GLY A 271 11.18 10.48 7.21
C GLY A 271 10.55 9.18 7.65
N ALA A 272 9.24 9.07 7.48
CA ALA A 272 8.44 7.88 7.77
C ALA A 272 7.12 7.94 7.02
N MET A 273 6.44 6.80 6.90
CA MET A 273 5.06 6.67 6.46
C MET A 273 4.28 5.78 7.42
N GLU A 274 3.16 6.29 7.92
CA GLU A 274 2.31 5.66 8.94
C GLU A 274 1.31 4.64 8.36
N ASN A 275 1.67 3.90 7.34
CA ASN A 275 0.80 2.87 6.76
C ASN A 275 0.27 1.92 7.83
N LYS A 276 -1.06 1.72 7.89
CA LYS A 276 -1.71 0.96 8.95
C LYS A 276 -1.10 -0.43 9.14
N GLY A 277 -0.55 -0.67 10.33
CA GLY A 277 0.05 -1.94 10.72
C GLY A 277 1.42 -2.27 10.08
N LEU A 278 1.89 -1.45 9.14
CA LEU A 278 3.17 -1.62 8.45
C LEU A 278 3.81 -0.25 8.17
N ASN A 279 4.37 0.37 9.19
CA ASN A 279 5.03 1.66 9.04
C ASN A 279 6.39 1.47 8.37
N ILE A 280 6.72 2.38 7.45
CA ILE A 280 8.01 2.39 6.76
C ILE A 280 8.78 3.64 7.19
N PHE A 281 10.01 3.45 7.68
CA PHE A 281 10.87 4.52 8.17
C PHE A 281 12.12 4.63 7.31
N ASN A 282 12.53 5.85 7.03
CA ASN A 282 13.88 6.10 6.59
C ASN A 282 14.84 5.70 7.72
N ALA A 283 15.80 4.83 7.42
CA ALA A 283 16.76 4.28 8.37
C ALA A 283 17.46 5.36 9.20
N ARG A 284 17.69 6.55 8.64
CA ARG A 284 18.33 7.69 9.31
C ARG A 284 17.59 8.19 10.54
N TYR A 285 16.28 7.91 10.65
CA TYR A 285 15.44 8.41 11.73
C TYR A 285 15.05 7.34 12.76
N VAL A 286 15.35 6.07 12.49
CA VAL A 286 14.93 4.95 13.34
C VAL A 286 16.11 4.12 13.87
N LEU A 287 17.21 4.06 13.12
CA LEU A 287 18.42 3.38 13.57
C LEU A 287 19.18 4.25 14.58
N ALA A 288 19.49 3.70 15.74
CA ALA A 288 20.26 4.40 16.77
C ALA A 288 21.12 3.42 17.57
N ASP A 289 22.33 3.85 17.87
CA ASP A 289 23.22 3.17 18.82
C ASP A 289 23.83 4.21 19.79
N PRO A 290 24.45 3.79 20.90
CA PRO A 290 25.01 4.72 21.90
C PRO A 290 26.08 5.68 21.33
N GLU A 291 26.74 5.32 20.22
CA GLU A 291 27.81 6.13 19.62
C GLU A 291 27.25 7.21 18.69
N THR A 292 26.12 6.91 18.02
CA THR A 292 25.52 7.79 17.01
C THR A 292 24.31 8.56 17.51
N ALA A 293 23.72 8.17 18.64
CA ALA A 293 22.60 8.87 19.24
C ALA A 293 23.02 10.25 19.78
N THR A 294 22.27 11.31 19.43
CA THR A 294 22.50 12.70 19.88
C THR A 294 21.49 13.13 20.93
#